data_3b8d0c767139807b8d955d10f6dac739
#
_entry.id   3b8d0c767139807b8d955d10f6dac739
#
_cell.length_a   1.000
_cell.length_b   1.000
_cell.length_c   1.000
_cell.angle_alpha   90.00
_cell.angle_beta   90.00
_cell.angle_gamma   90.00
#
_symmetry.space_group_name_H-M   'P 1'
#
loop_
_entity.id
_entity.type
_entity.pdbx_description
1 polymer ?
#
loop_
_entity_poly.entity_id
_entity_poly.type
_entity_poly.pdbx_seq_one_letter_code
_entity_poly.pdbx_strand_id
1 'polypeptide(L)'
;MPSHDFDVLIVGSGLAGLSTALHLAPTHRVAIITKRQLQDGSSGWAQGGIAAVLANDDSFAAHIDDTLVAGAGLCDLATTRFVVENAPQAITWLRGLGVPFTLEGDELHLTREGGHSARRIVHATDATGAAVQKTLMEVVRSTPGITVFEHHTLVDLITSRKLGLAGQRCLGLYALDAKRDEVVTFRAPHTILATGGAGKVYLYTTNPDTATGDGIACAWRAGCRVGNMEFVQFHPTGLYHPHEKSFLISEAVRGEGGRLLLPPSAGGTRFMPQHDARAELAPRDVVARAIDFEMKKHGLDCVHLDISHQSPAFLHEHFPNILAHCASLGIDITKEPIPVVPTAHFTCGGVLTDHAGRTDLPGLYAVGEVACTGLHGANRLASNSLLECMVFARSAAHYIAQAPRAQIPALPRWDDSRVQDADESVVISHNWDELRRFMWDYVGIVRTNKRLERAAHRIALLTDEIHEFYAHFHITRDLLELRNLVQVADLIVKSAQLRRES
;
A
#
# COMPACT_ATOMS: atom_id res chain seq x y z
N MET A 1 -5.03 22.29 25.14
CA MET A 1 -5.01 21.05 24.37
C MET A 1 -3.81 20.20 24.77
N PRO A 2 -3.97 18.90 24.92
CA PRO A 2 -2.89 18.06 25.45
C PRO A 2 -1.77 17.86 24.43
N SER A 3 -0.53 17.91 24.87
CA SER A 3 0.59 17.31 24.16
C SER A 3 0.83 15.91 24.71
N HIS A 4 1.07 14.96 23.81
CA HIS A 4 1.37 13.58 24.19
C HIS A 4 2.85 13.29 24.01
N ASP A 5 3.48 12.76 25.06
CA ASP A 5 4.91 12.43 25.08
C ASP A 5 5.10 10.92 25.12
N PHE A 6 5.83 10.41 24.12
CA PHE A 6 6.18 9.00 24.00
C PHE A 6 7.68 8.84 23.69
N ASP A 7 8.18 7.62 23.79
CA ASP A 7 9.51 7.29 23.33
C ASP A 7 9.51 7.05 21.80
N VAL A 8 8.41 6.50 21.27
CA VAL A 8 8.22 6.21 19.84
C VAL A 8 6.79 6.51 19.41
N LEU A 9 6.65 7.19 18.25
CA LEU A 9 5.39 7.37 17.53
C LEU A 9 5.39 6.48 16.30
N ILE A 10 4.32 5.73 16.07
CA ILE A 10 4.11 4.92 14.89
C ILE A 10 2.84 5.40 14.21
N VAL A 11 2.95 5.83 12.95
CA VAL A 11 1.82 6.30 12.16
C VAL A 11 1.40 5.20 11.19
N GLY A 12 0.23 4.63 11.44
CA GLY A 12 -0.34 3.52 10.67
C GLY A 12 -0.43 2.22 11.46
N SER A 13 -1.53 1.51 11.27
CA SER A 13 -1.90 0.28 11.97
C SER A 13 -1.90 -0.97 11.09
N GLY A 14 -1.21 -0.91 9.94
CA GLY A 14 -0.93 -2.10 9.13
C GLY A 14 0.09 -3.03 9.78
N LEU A 15 0.40 -4.15 9.12
CA LEU A 15 1.34 -5.14 9.64
C LEU A 15 2.68 -4.55 10.08
N ALA A 16 3.25 -3.64 9.29
CA ALA A 16 4.51 -2.98 9.61
C ALA A 16 4.42 -2.19 10.93
N GLY A 17 3.36 -1.40 11.11
CA GLY A 17 3.17 -0.60 12.33
C GLY A 17 2.94 -1.45 13.57
N LEU A 18 2.03 -2.43 13.50
CA LEU A 18 1.74 -3.33 14.62
C LEU A 18 2.98 -4.15 15.03
N SER A 19 3.71 -4.69 14.05
CA SER A 19 4.93 -5.46 14.31
C SER A 19 6.01 -4.60 14.95
N THR A 20 6.21 -3.38 14.45
CA THR A 20 7.20 -2.44 15.04
C THR A 20 6.83 -2.11 16.49
N ALA A 21 5.54 -1.87 16.78
CA ALA A 21 5.07 -1.58 18.12
C ALA A 21 5.35 -2.74 19.08
N LEU A 22 5.04 -3.98 18.68
CA LEU A 22 5.27 -5.16 19.50
C LEU A 22 6.76 -5.43 19.77
N HIS A 23 7.64 -5.18 18.82
CA HIS A 23 9.08 -5.31 19.02
C HIS A 23 9.66 -4.23 19.93
N LEU A 24 9.05 -3.03 20.00
CA LEU A 24 9.54 -1.91 20.83
C LEU A 24 8.92 -1.85 22.22
N ALA A 25 7.71 -2.36 22.41
CA ALA A 25 6.96 -2.27 23.65
C ALA A 25 7.72 -2.78 24.91
N PRO A 26 8.60 -3.81 24.83
CA PRO A 26 9.36 -4.25 25.98
C PRO A 26 10.29 -3.20 26.59
N THR A 27 10.69 -2.18 25.83
CA THR A 27 11.70 -1.20 26.25
C THR A 27 11.27 0.27 26.09
N HIS A 28 10.18 0.53 25.36
CA HIS A 28 9.73 1.88 25.00
C HIS A 28 8.22 2.06 25.21
N ARG A 29 7.83 3.28 25.55
CA ARG A 29 6.43 3.70 25.49
C ARG A 29 6.09 4.08 24.04
N VAL A 30 5.16 3.35 23.45
CA VAL A 30 4.81 3.46 22.04
C VAL A 30 3.41 4.04 21.86
N ALA A 31 3.28 5.01 20.98
CA ALA A 31 1.97 5.45 20.48
C ALA A 31 1.76 4.91 19.06
N ILE A 32 0.64 4.23 18.82
CA ILE A 32 0.15 3.93 17.47
C ILE A 32 -0.92 4.98 17.14
N ILE A 33 -0.71 5.70 16.02
CA ILE A 33 -1.61 6.76 15.54
C ILE A 33 -2.21 6.28 14.23
N THR A 34 -3.54 6.11 14.18
CA THR A 34 -4.23 5.62 12.99
C THR A 34 -5.44 6.48 12.64
N LYS A 35 -5.59 6.81 11.36
CA LYS A 35 -6.62 7.74 10.89
C LYS A 35 -8.04 7.18 10.93
N ARG A 36 -8.18 5.86 11.04
CA ARG A 36 -9.45 5.16 11.24
C ARG A 36 -9.33 4.19 12.41
N GLN A 37 -10.11 3.13 12.43
CA GLN A 37 -9.98 2.07 13.43
C GLN A 37 -8.71 1.25 13.19
N LEU A 38 -8.26 0.55 14.22
CA LEU A 38 -7.00 -0.22 14.19
C LEU A 38 -6.98 -1.29 13.08
N GLN A 39 -8.14 -1.85 12.72
CA GLN A 39 -8.30 -2.86 11.69
C GLN A 39 -8.34 -2.32 10.24
N ASP A 40 -8.50 -1.01 10.04
CA ASP A 40 -8.79 -0.42 8.73
C ASP A 40 -7.53 -0.19 7.87
N GLY A 41 -6.69 -1.22 7.76
CA GLY A 41 -5.46 -1.19 6.96
C GLY A 41 -5.50 -2.11 5.75
N SER A 42 -4.70 -1.82 4.72
CA SER A 42 -4.56 -2.65 3.52
C SER A 42 -4.12 -4.08 3.83
N SER A 43 -3.42 -4.29 4.94
CA SER A 43 -2.92 -5.61 5.34
C SER A 43 -4.03 -6.63 5.53
N GLY A 44 -5.17 -6.22 6.10
CA GLY A 44 -6.33 -7.12 6.29
C GLY A 44 -7.00 -7.54 4.98
N TRP A 45 -6.71 -6.86 3.87
CA TRP A 45 -7.27 -7.16 2.55
C TRP A 45 -6.35 -8.07 1.71
N ALA A 46 -5.13 -8.36 2.22
CA ALA A 46 -4.19 -9.23 1.54
C ALA A 46 -4.67 -10.68 1.54
N GLN A 47 -5.06 -11.19 0.37
CA GLN A 47 -5.51 -12.56 0.17
C GLN A 47 -4.34 -13.54 0.08
N GLY A 48 -3.20 -13.11 -0.49
CA GLY A 48 -1.98 -13.90 -0.63
C GLY A 48 -1.30 -14.21 0.69
N GLY A 49 -0.12 -14.86 0.62
CA GLY A 49 0.63 -15.26 1.80
C GLY A 49 1.87 -14.42 2.08
N ILE A 50 2.80 -15.04 2.79
CA ILE A 50 4.12 -14.50 3.10
C ILE A 50 5.16 -15.45 2.50
N ALA A 51 6.02 -14.93 1.62
CA ALA A 51 7.07 -15.73 1.00
C ALA A 51 8.20 -16.02 2.00
N ALA A 52 8.56 -17.29 2.19
CA ALA A 52 9.67 -17.70 3.04
C ALA A 52 10.25 -19.04 2.59
N VAL A 53 11.57 -19.13 2.51
CA VAL A 53 12.28 -20.37 2.21
C VAL A 53 12.30 -21.24 3.46
N LEU A 54 11.45 -22.28 3.48
CA LEU A 54 11.28 -23.18 4.62
C LEU A 54 11.44 -24.65 4.22
N ALA A 55 11.15 -25.00 2.95
CA ALA A 55 11.27 -26.37 2.45
C ALA A 55 12.71 -26.69 2.04
N ASN A 56 13.07 -27.98 2.13
CA ASN A 56 14.42 -28.46 1.79
C ASN A 56 14.73 -28.44 0.30
N ASP A 57 13.71 -28.39 -0.55
CA ASP A 57 13.80 -28.31 -2.02
C ASP A 57 13.82 -26.90 -2.57
N ASP A 58 13.79 -25.88 -1.68
CA ASP A 58 13.89 -24.46 -2.02
C ASP A 58 15.23 -23.87 -1.51
N SER A 59 15.58 -22.68 -2.01
CA SER A 59 16.80 -21.98 -1.59
C SER A 59 16.62 -20.46 -1.55
N PHE A 60 17.39 -19.79 -0.69
CA PHE A 60 17.46 -18.32 -0.67
C PHE A 60 17.86 -17.76 -2.04
N ALA A 61 18.80 -18.42 -2.74
CA ALA A 61 19.23 -17.99 -4.08
C ALA A 61 18.06 -17.97 -5.06
N ALA A 62 17.22 -19.02 -5.09
CA ALA A 62 16.06 -19.09 -5.97
C ALA A 62 15.04 -17.99 -5.65
N HIS A 63 14.77 -17.70 -4.36
CA HIS A 63 13.85 -16.61 -3.98
C HIS A 63 14.42 -15.22 -4.32
N ILE A 64 15.73 -15.03 -4.15
CA ILE A 64 16.42 -13.79 -4.55
C ILE A 64 16.28 -13.60 -6.07
N ASP A 65 16.59 -14.62 -6.86
CA ASP A 65 16.52 -14.56 -8.33
C ASP A 65 15.09 -14.26 -8.81
N ASP A 66 14.08 -14.93 -8.26
CA ASP A 66 12.67 -14.66 -8.57
C ASP A 66 12.30 -13.19 -8.27
N THR A 67 12.81 -12.65 -7.15
CA THR A 67 12.56 -11.24 -6.77
C THR A 67 13.24 -10.27 -7.72
N LEU A 68 14.50 -10.52 -8.11
CA LEU A 68 15.25 -9.68 -9.06
C LEU A 68 14.59 -9.67 -10.44
N VAL A 69 14.12 -10.83 -10.90
CA VAL A 69 13.40 -10.98 -12.19
C VAL A 69 12.09 -10.19 -12.14
N ALA A 70 11.30 -10.33 -11.06
CA ALA A 70 10.05 -9.61 -10.93
C ALA A 70 10.25 -8.09 -10.90
N GLY A 71 11.30 -7.60 -10.23
CA GLY A 71 11.64 -6.19 -10.10
C GLY A 71 12.31 -5.58 -11.34
N ALA A 72 12.41 -6.34 -12.44
CA ALA A 72 12.91 -5.87 -13.74
C ALA A 72 14.32 -5.23 -13.67
N GLY A 73 15.22 -5.77 -12.88
CA GLY A 73 16.61 -5.32 -12.75
C GLY A 73 16.80 -4.05 -11.90
N LEU A 74 15.77 -3.55 -11.25
CA LEU A 74 15.83 -2.36 -10.39
C LEU A 74 15.79 -2.66 -8.89
N CYS A 75 15.79 -3.93 -8.51
CA CYS A 75 15.94 -4.31 -7.11
C CYS A 75 17.38 -4.05 -6.62
N ASP A 76 17.51 -3.66 -5.36
CA ASP A 76 18.79 -3.68 -4.66
C ASP A 76 19.08 -5.11 -4.16
N LEU A 77 20.20 -5.68 -4.63
CA LEU A 77 20.57 -7.06 -4.30
C LEU A 77 20.83 -7.27 -2.80
N ALA A 78 21.45 -6.27 -2.13
CA ALA A 78 21.76 -6.37 -0.71
C ALA A 78 20.47 -6.36 0.12
N THR A 79 19.51 -5.50 -0.23
CA THR A 79 18.19 -5.45 0.38
C THR A 79 17.39 -6.73 0.10
N THR A 80 17.40 -7.22 -1.14
CA THR A 80 16.70 -8.46 -1.49
C THR A 80 17.21 -9.63 -0.67
N ARG A 81 18.53 -9.78 -0.58
CA ARG A 81 19.17 -10.80 0.26
C ARG A 81 18.80 -10.64 1.73
N PHE A 82 18.89 -9.42 2.25
CA PHE A 82 18.55 -9.11 3.65
C PHE A 82 17.10 -9.53 3.97
N VAL A 83 16.15 -9.23 3.11
CA VAL A 83 14.74 -9.58 3.34
C VAL A 83 14.52 -11.09 3.26
N VAL A 84 15.04 -11.73 2.22
CA VAL A 84 14.86 -13.17 1.97
C VAL A 84 15.48 -14.02 3.07
N GLU A 85 16.70 -13.70 3.51
CA GLU A 85 17.41 -14.46 4.55
C GLU A 85 16.76 -14.29 5.94
N ASN A 86 16.03 -13.20 6.19
CA ASN A 86 15.31 -12.97 7.46
C ASN A 86 13.85 -13.49 7.45
N ALA A 87 13.36 -14.03 6.32
CA ALA A 87 11.99 -14.52 6.21
C ALA A 87 11.64 -15.67 7.18
N PRO A 88 12.49 -16.71 7.37
CA PRO A 88 12.18 -17.80 8.31
C PRO A 88 11.96 -17.32 9.74
N GLN A 89 12.73 -16.32 10.18
CA GLN A 89 12.59 -15.75 11.53
C GLN A 89 11.28 -14.98 11.67
N ALA A 90 10.86 -14.26 10.63
CA ALA A 90 9.58 -13.54 10.62
C ALA A 90 8.39 -14.52 10.76
N ILE A 91 8.41 -15.63 10.03
CA ILE A 91 7.39 -16.69 10.15
C ILE A 91 7.39 -17.33 11.54
N THR A 92 8.58 -17.66 12.08
CA THR A 92 8.71 -18.22 13.43
C THR A 92 8.12 -17.29 14.47
N TRP A 93 8.38 -15.99 14.37
CA TRP A 93 7.83 -14.98 15.27
C TRP A 93 6.30 -14.91 15.20
N LEU A 94 5.71 -14.88 13.98
CA LEU A 94 4.26 -14.87 13.80
C LEU A 94 3.59 -16.14 14.36
N ARG A 95 4.20 -17.32 14.16
CA ARG A 95 3.74 -18.57 14.77
C ARG A 95 3.77 -18.51 16.30
N GLY A 96 4.84 -17.93 16.85
CA GLY A 96 4.97 -17.72 18.29
C GLY A 96 3.90 -16.80 18.89
N LEU A 97 3.33 -15.89 18.09
CA LEU A 97 2.19 -15.06 18.48
C LEU A 97 0.83 -15.73 18.30
N GLY A 98 0.78 -16.94 17.71
CA GLY A 98 -0.45 -17.69 17.52
C GLY A 98 -1.18 -17.41 16.20
N VAL A 99 -0.50 -16.89 15.17
CA VAL A 99 -1.11 -16.75 13.84
C VAL A 99 -1.52 -18.13 13.32
N PRO A 100 -2.80 -18.34 12.93
CA PRO A 100 -3.34 -19.63 12.53
C PRO A 100 -3.01 -19.94 11.05
N PHE A 101 -1.74 -20.18 10.75
CA PHE A 101 -1.33 -20.61 9.42
C PHE A 101 -1.88 -21.99 9.07
N THR A 102 -2.13 -22.23 7.79
CA THR A 102 -2.57 -23.53 7.28
C THR A 102 -1.44 -24.56 7.45
N LEU A 103 -1.79 -25.72 8.00
CA LEU A 103 -0.87 -26.83 8.24
C LEU A 103 -1.21 -28.02 7.36
N GLU A 104 -0.19 -28.80 7.02
CA GLU A 104 -0.29 -30.14 6.46
C GLU A 104 0.38 -31.11 7.46
N GLY A 105 -0.41 -31.84 8.24
CA GLY A 105 0.08 -32.49 9.45
C GLY A 105 0.55 -31.45 10.47
N ASP A 106 1.82 -31.56 10.93
CA ASP A 106 2.42 -30.65 11.91
C ASP A 106 3.26 -29.55 11.24
N GLU A 107 3.41 -29.58 9.91
CA GLU A 107 4.22 -28.64 9.16
C GLU A 107 3.35 -27.57 8.47
N LEU A 108 3.97 -26.44 8.08
CA LEU A 108 3.30 -25.39 7.33
C LEU A 108 2.98 -25.87 5.91
N HIS A 109 1.74 -25.78 5.51
CA HIS A 109 1.37 -25.98 4.11
C HIS A 109 1.88 -24.80 3.28
N LEU A 110 2.67 -25.09 2.25
CA LEU A 110 3.26 -24.10 1.36
C LEU A 110 2.59 -24.13 -0.01
N THR A 111 2.18 -22.95 -0.49
CA THR A 111 1.64 -22.78 -1.84
C THR A 111 2.64 -22.09 -2.75
N ARG A 112 2.31 -22.02 -4.04
CA ARG A 112 3.10 -21.31 -5.05
C ARG A 112 2.24 -20.23 -5.70
N GLU A 113 2.80 -19.03 -5.80
CA GLU A 113 2.17 -17.92 -6.53
C GLU A 113 2.95 -17.56 -7.80
N GLY A 114 2.34 -16.75 -8.67
CA GLY A 114 2.96 -16.30 -9.92
C GLY A 114 4.30 -15.59 -9.69
N GLY A 115 5.29 -15.93 -10.51
CA GLY A 115 6.65 -15.40 -10.42
C GLY A 115 7.58 -16.17 -9.47
N HIS A 116 7.06 -17.09 -8.64
CA HIS A 116 7.89 -17.93 -7.79
C HIS A 116 8.29 -19.25 -8.50
N SER A 117 9.56 -19.63 -8.40
CA SER A 117 10.10 -20.90 -8.92
C SER A 117 9.77 -22.09 -8.02
N ALA A 118 9.52 -21.90 -6.72
CA ALA A 118 9.23 -22.93 -5.72
C ALA A 118 7.97 -22.65 -4.91
N ARG A 119 7.49 -23.67 -4.17
CA ARG A 119 6.40 -23.57 -3.19
C ARG A 119 7.00 -22.99 -1.90
N ARG A 120 6.80 -21.70 -1.65
CA ARG A 120 7.36 -21.00 -0.47
C ARG A 120 6.38 -20.04 0.21
N ILE A 121 5.12 -20.06 -0.21
CA ILE A 121 4.14 -19.11 0.31
C ILE A 121 3.43 -19.72 1.51
N VAL A 122 3.72 -19.16 2.69
CA VAL A 122 3.01 -19.46 3.93
C VAL A 122 1.69 -18.71 3.94
N HIS A 123 0.60 -19.37 4.23
CA HIS A 123 -0.73 -18.77 4.14
C HIS A 123 -1.67 -19.23 5.26
N ALA A 124 -2.75 -18.48 5.48
CA ALA A 124 -3.87 -18.83 6.35
C ALA A 124 -5.14 -18.82 5.49
N THR A 125 -5.52 -19.98 4.96
CA THR A 125 -6.59 -20.15 3.96
C THR A 125 -6.42 -19.15 2.79
N ASP A 126 -7.44 -18.35 2.45
CA ASP A 126 -7.45 -17.32 1.42
C ASP A 126 -7.47 -15.88 2.01
N ALA A 127 -7.09 -15.73 3.29
CA ALA A 127 -7.18 -14.47 4.03
C ALA A 127 -5.99 -14.26 4.99
N THR A 128 -4.78 -14.53 4.51
CA THR A 128 -3.56 -14.48 5.34
C THR A 128 -3.37 -13.13 6.02
N GLY A 129 -3.55 -12.04 5.29
CA GLY A 129 -3.41 -10.70 5.85
C GLY A 129 -4.38 -10.44 6.99
N ALA A 130 -5.64 -10.85 6.85
CA ALA A 130 -6.66 -10.69 7.90
C ALA A 130 -6.32 -11.52 9.15
N ALA A 131 -5.86 -12.77 8.98
CA ALA A 131 -5.47 -13.63 10.08
C ALA A 131 -4.29 -13.05 10.86
N VAL A 132 -3.24 -12.63 10.16
CA VAL A 132 -2.06 -12.01 10.76
C VAL A 132 -2.43 -10.70 11.46
N GLN A 133 -3.17 -9.80 10.78
CA GLN A 133 -3.55 -8.51 11.35
C GLN A 133 -4.40 -8.68 12.61
N LYS A 134 -5.39 -9.58 12.59
CA LYS A 134 -6.24 -9.87 13.75
C LYS A 134 -5.40 -10.30 14.96
N THR A 135 -4.51 -11.28 14.77
CA THR A 135 -3.62 -11.76 15.84
C THR A 135 -2.75 -10.65 16.39
N LEU A 136 -2.09 -9.86 15.53
CA LEU A 136 -1.23 -8.76 15.98
C LEU A 136 -2.03 -7.68 16.73
N MET A 137 -3.24 -7.36 16.30
CA MET A 137 -4.10 -6.39 16.98
C MET A 137 -4.51 -6.87 18.38
N GLU A 138 -4.87 -8.13 18.53
CA GLU A 138 -5.21 -8.73 19.82
C GLU A 138 -4.03 -8.65 20.79
N VAL A 139 -2.83 -8.97 20.31
CA VAL A 139 -1.60 -8.85 21.11
C VAL A 139 -1.28 -7.39 21.44
N VAL A 140 -1.38 -6.47 20.48
CA VAL A 140 -1.17 -5.02 20.71
C VAL A 140 -2.09 -4.48 21.79
N ARG A 141 -3.38 -4.83 21.74
CA ARG A 141 -4.39 -4.35 22.74
C ARG A 141 -4.09 -4.85 24.15
N SER A 142 -3.44 -5.99 24.30
CA SER A 142 -3.08 -6.58 25.59
C SER A 142 -1.64 -6.26 26.04
N THR A 143 -0.85 -5.58 25.21
CA THR A 143 0.57 -5.30 25.51
C THR A 143 0.73 -3.99 26.29
N PRO A 144 1.21 -4.04 27.55
CA PRO A 144 1.53 -2.81 28.28
C PRO A 144 2.58 -1.97 27.56
N GLY A 145 2.47 -0.64 27.68
CA GLY A 145 3.40 0.29 27.04
C GLY A 145 3.00 0.72 25.62
N ILE A 146 1.98 0.12 25.01
CA ILE A 146 1.40 0.56 23.75
C ILE A 146 0.09 1.34 24.03
N THR A 147 0.01 2.55 23.49
CA THR A 147 -1.21 3.36 23.47
C THR A 147 -1.68 3.55 22.04
N VAL A 148 -2.96 3.26 21.78
CA VAL A 148 -3.54 3.39 20.43
C VAL A 148 -4.42 4.63 20.36
N PHE A 149 -4.17 5.47 19.36
CA PHE A 149 -4.93 6.66 19.01
C PHE A 149 -5.65 6.42 17.69
N GLU A 150 -6.89 5.93 17.76
CA GLU A 150 -7.76 5.77 16.60
C GLU A 150 -8.38 7.11 16.19
N HIS A 151 -8.74 7.23 14.89
CA HIS A 151 -9.34 8.44 14.30
C HIS A 151 -8.44 9.68 14.41
N HIS A 152 -7.11 9.46 14.37
CA HIS A 152 -6.10 10.51 14.35
C HIS A 152 -5.39 10.53 13.00
N THR A 153 -5.64 11.55 12.20
CA THR A 153 -5.06 11.71 10.86
C THR A 153 -3.77 12.53 10.95
N LEU A 154 -2.67 12.01 10.41
CA LEU A 154 -1.40 12.73 10.32
C LEU A 154 -1.57 14.03 9.52
N VAL A 155 -1.32 15.16 10.16
CA VAL A 155 -1.34 16.49 9.52
C VAL A 155 0.00 16.79 8.89
N ASP A 156 1.05 16.81 9.72
CA ASP A 156 2.43 17.05 9.26
C ASP A 156 3.47 16.66 10.32
N LEU A 157 4.71 16.46 9.86
CA LEU A 157 5.85 16.22 10.74
C LEU A 157 6.39 17.52 11.32
N ILE A 158 6.74 17.50 12.59
CA ILE A 158 7.41 18.61 13.28
C ILE A 158 8.91 18.37 13.20
N THR A 159 9.61 19.27 12.51
CA THR A 159 11.06 19.18 12.33
C THR A 159 11.79 20.35 13.00
N SER A 160 13.03 20.14 13.42
CA SER A 160 13.85 21.22 13.97
C SER A 160 13.97 22.40 13.01
N ARG A 161 14.05 22.14 11.69
CA ARG A 161 14.08 23.17 10.65
C ARG A 161 12.83 24.05 10.64
N LYS A 162 11.64 23.45 10.72
CA LYS A 162 10.34 24.18 10.77
C LYS A 162 10.26 25.08 12.00
N LEU A 163 10.93 24.71 13.10
CA LEU A 163 10.96 25.48 14.35
C LEU A 163 12.14 26.47 14.44
N GLY A 164 12.96 26.58 13.39
CA GLY A 164 14.15 27.42 13.42
C GLY A 164 15.24 26.95 14.39
N LEU A 165 15.20 25.68 14.82
CA LEU A 165 16.19 25.08 15.70
C LEU A 165 17.39 24.56 14.91
N ALA A 166 18.56 24.52 15.55
CA ALA A 166 19.76 23.96 14.95
C ALA A 166 19.63 22.45 14.64
N GLY A 167 20.30 22.02 13.58
CA GLY A 167 20.27 20.64 13.11
C GLY A 167 19.04 20.29 12.27
N GLN A 168 19.05 19.07 11.72
CA GLN A 168 17.90 18.50 11.00
C GLN A 168 17.43 17.25 11.73
N ARG A 169 16.23 17.28 12.28
CA ARG A 169 15.67 16.15 13.01
C ARG A 169 14.13 16.20 13.03
N CYS A 170 13.50 15.03 12.98
CA CYS A 170 12.09 14.87 13.35
C CYS A 170 11.97 14.92 14.88
N LEU A 171 11.03 15.71 15.38
CA LEU A 171 10.78 15.94 16.80
C LEU A 171 9.43 15.40 17.25
N GLY A 172 8.56 15.06 16.31
CA GLY A 172 7.19 14.62 16.53
C GLY A 172 6.31 14.94 15.35
N LEU A 173 5.01 15.04 15.59
CA LEU A 173 4.01 15.26 14.55
C LEU A 173 2.77 15.99 15.11
N TYR A 174 2.01 16.59 14.19
CA TYR A 174 0.64 17.01 14.40
C TYR A 174 -0.32 15.95 13.83
N ALA A 175 -1.38 15.64 14.60
CA ALA A 175 -2.45 14.77 14.13
C ALA A 175 -3.81 15.39 14.44
N LEU A 176 -4.74 15.32 13.49
CA LEU A 176 -6.13 15.73 13.65
C LEU A 176 -6.91 14.62 14.37
N ASP A 177 -7.40 14.88 15.58
CA ASP A 177 -8.40 14.04 16.24
C ASP A 177 -9.76 14.32 15.60
N ALA A 178 -10.19 13.43 14.72
CA ALA A 178 -11.46 13.59 13.99
C ALA A 178 -12.71 13.48 14.87
N LYS A 179 -12.61 13.02 16.12
CA LYS A 179 -13.73 12.95 17.07
C LYS A 179 -13.93 14.25 17.83
N ARG A 180 -12.83 14.96 18.09
CA ARG A 180 -12.85 16.24 18.81
C ARG A 180 -12.72 17.45 17.90
N ASP A 181 -12.44 17.20 16.63
CA ASP A 181 -12.16 18.23 15.63
C ASP A 181 -11.04 19.20 16.06
N GLU A 182 -9.97 18.63 16.63
CA GLU A 182 -8.82 19.39 17.11
C GLU A 182 -7.49 18.76 16.69
N VAL A 183 -6.48 19.60 16.45
CA VAL A 183 -5.13 19.12 16.15
C VAL A 183 -4.33 18.93 17.44
N VAL A 184 -3.84 17.72 17.61
CA VAL A 184 -3.07 17.27 18.77
C VAL A 184 -1.59 17.21 18.42
N THR A 185 -0.73 17.65 19.34
CA THR A 185 0.73 17.58 19.22
C THR A 185 1.25 16.30 19.86
N PHE A 186 1.99 15.49 19.11
CA PHE A 186 2.70 14.32 19.60
C PHE A 186 4.21 14.56 19.53
N ARG A 187 4.90 14.29 20.63
CA ARG A 187 6.34 14.49 20.78
C ARG A 187 7.05 13.17 21.05
N ALA A 188 8.10 12.88 20.28
CA ALA A 188 8.97 11.72 20.53
C ALA A 188 10.31 11.85 19.81
N PRO A 189 11.38 11.21 20.32
CA PRO A 189 12.67 11.13 19.65
C PRO A 189 12.67 10.28 18.37
N HIS A 190 11.71 9.36 18.24
CA HIS A 190 11.58 8.44 17.10
C HIS A 190 10.14 8.47 16.56
N THR A 191 10.01 8.74 15.27
CA THR A 191 8.73 8.69 14.54
C THR A 191 8.86 7.71 13.38
N ILE A 192 7.94 6.75 13.29
CA ILE A 192 7.94 5.71 12.28
C ILE A 192 6.71 5.86 11.40
N LEU A 193 6.91 6.03 10.10
CA LEU A 193 5.86 6.01 9.10
C LEU A 193 5.61 4.56 8.69
N ALA A 194 4.39 4.08 8.87
CA ALA A 194 3.88 2.76 8.48
C ALA A 194 2.50 2.90 7.80
N THR A 195 2.34 3.97 7.03
CA THR A 195 1.06 4.47 6.51
C THR A 195 0.56 3.75 5.26
N GLY A 196 1.33 2.79 4.74
CA GLY A 196 1.01 2.11 3.49
C GLY A 196 1.25 2.98 2.25
N GLY A 197 0.72 2.54 1.13
CA GLY A 197 0.91 3.16 -0.18
C GLY A 197 -0.13 4.23 -0.53
N ALA A 198 -0.28 4.47 -1.84
CA ALA A 198 -1.06 5.57 -2.39
C ALA A 198 -2.02 5.14 -3.51
N GLY A 199 -2.53 3.90 -3.49
CA GLY A 199 -3.37 3.38 -4.57
C GLY A 199 -4.63 4.20 -4.85
N LYS A 200 -5.12 4.99 -3.89
CA LYS A 200 -6.29 5.88 -4.07
C LYS A 200 -6.05 7.05 -5.01
N VAL A 201 -4.81 7.30 -5.41
CA VAL A 201 -4.51 8.29 -6.46
C VAL A 201 -5.10 7.89 -7.82
N TYR A 202 -5.44 6.61 -8.01
CA TYR A 202 -6.08 6.08 -9.21
C TYR A 202 -7.58 5.83 -9.02
N LEU A 203 -8.33 5.92 -10.11
CA LEU A 203 -9.78 5.70 -10.11
C LEU A 203 -10.13 4.28 -9.65
N TYR A 204 -9.45 3.27 -10.21
CA TYR A 204 -9.64 1.87 -9.85
C TYR A 204 -8.47 1.36 -9.02
N THR A 205 -8.76 0.86 -7.82
CA THR A 205 -7.77 0.31 -6.90
C THR A 205 -8.37 -0.76 -6.02
N THR A 206 -7.58 -1.78 -5.69
CA THR A 206 -7.93 -2.80 -4.69
C THR A 206 -7.59 -2.36 -3.26
N ASN A 207 -7.00 -1.18 -3.10
CA ASN A 207 -6.65 -0.68 -1.79
C ASN A 207 -7.87 -0.06 -1.07
N PRO A 208 -7.92 -0.11 0.26
CA PRO A 208 -8.93 0.59 1.06
C PRO A 208 -8.80 2.11 0.90
N ASP A 209 -9.84 2.84 1.32
CA ASP A 209 -9.86 4.32 1.25
C ASP A 209 -8.76 4.99 2.07
N THR A 210 -8.09 4.24 2.92
CA THR A 210 -6.97 4.74 3.74
C THR A 210 -5.64 4.87 2.98
N ALA A 211 -5.52 4.32 1.76
CA ALA A 211 -4.28 4.31 0.98
C ALA A 211 -4.08 5.62 0.18
N THR A 212 -3.90 6.72 0.88
CA THR A 212 -3.84 8.10 0.34
C THR A 212 -2.43 8.71 0.31
N GLY A 213 -1.38 7.90 0.60
CA GLY A 213 0.02 8.32 0.52
C GLY A 213 0.47 9.30 1.59
N ASP A 214 -0.20 9.35 2.74
CA ASP A 214 0.00 10.35 3.77
C ASP A 214 1.45 10.43 4.25
N GLY A 215 2.08 9.29 4.55
CA GLY A 215 3.46 9.24 5.01
C GLY A 215 4.45 9.66 3.93
N ILE A 216 4.22 9.29 2.67
CA ILE A 216 5.07 9.69 1.53
C ILE A 216 5.03 11.22 1.39
N ALA A 217 3.83 11.80 1.36
CA ALA A 217 3.64 13.25 1.23
C ALA A 217 4.25 14.03 2.41
N CYS A 218 4.03 13.56 3.64
CA CYS A 218 4.58 14.20 4.84
C CYS A 218 6.11 14.11 4.91
N ALA A 219 6.69 12.96 4.54
CA ALA A 219 8.14 12.80 4.48
C ALA A 219 8.77 13.71 3.41
N TRP A 220 8.15 13.81 2.24
CA TRP A 220 8.58 14.74 1.18
C TRP A 220 8.57 16.19 1.66
N ARG A 221 7.47 16.66 2.28
CA ARG A 221 7.38 18.02 2.84
C ARG A 221 8.37 18.25 3.98
N ALA A 222 8.81 17.20 4.66
CA ALA A 222 9.85 17.27 5.69
C ALA A 222 11.27 17.30 5.11
N GLY A 223 11.43 17.10 3.79
CA GLY A 223 12.70 17.16 3.08
C GLY A 223 13.38 15.80 2.87
N CYS A 224 12.67 14.69 3.08
CA CYS A 224 13.17 13.36 2.75
C CYS A 224 13.12 13.10 1.24
N ARG A 225 14.06 12.34 0.73
CA ARG A 225 14.01 11.84 -0.64
C ARG A 225 12.95 10.75 -0.76
N VAL A 226 12.29 10.77 -1.91
CA VAL A 226 11.41 9.68 -2.36
C VAL A 226 11.94 9.13 -3.68
N GLY A 227 11.70 7.85 -3.95
CA GLY A 227 12.19 7.22 -5.17
C GLY A 227 11.18 6.25 -5.76
N ASN A 228 11.33 5.96 -7.05
CA ASN A 228 10.56 4.95 -7.78
C ASN A 228 9.03 5.17 -7.74
N MET A 229 8.57 6.41 -7.54
CA MET A 229 7.14 6.73 -7.39
C MET A 229 6.32 6.40 -8.64
N GLU A 230 6.94 6.37 -9.82
CA GLU A 230 6.32 5.98 -11.08
C GLU A 230 5.95 4.50 -11.14
N PHE A 231 6.53 3.65 -10.30
CA PHE A 231 6.26 2.22 -10.29
C PHE A 231 5.12 1.88 -9.34
N VAL A 232 3.93 1.82 -9.92
CA VAL A 232 2.73 1.31 -9.27
C VAL A 232 2.36 0.00 -9.94
N GLN A 233 2.26 -1.07 -9.17
CA GLN A 233 1.81 -2.37 -9.67
C GLN A 233 0.30 -2.34 -9.86
N PHE A 234 -0.16 -2.73 -11.05
CA PHE A 234 -1.58 -2.91 -11.35
C PHE A 234 -1.92 -4.40 -11.34
N HIS A 235 -2.97 -4.77 -10.61
CA HIS A 235 -3.54 -6.10 -10.71
C HIS A 235 -4.45 -6.16 -11.94
N PRO A 236 -4.34 -7.19 -12.80
CA PRO A 236 -5.07 -7.24 -14.08
C PRO A 236 -6.58 -7.26 -13.91
N THR A 237 -7.08 -7.93 -12.89
CA THR A 237 -8.50 -8.30 -12.76
C THR A 237 -9.11 -7.80 -11.45
N GLY A 238 -9.35 -6.50 -11.34
CA GLY A 238 -10.29 -5.94 -10.37
C GLY A 238 -11.70 -5.99 -10.91
N LEU A 239 -12.69 -6.33 -10.09
CA LEU A 239 -14.08 -6.26 -10.46
C LEU A 239 -14.45 -4.82 -10.84
N TYR A 240 -15.01 -4.64 -12.03
CA TYR A 240 -15.59 -3.38 -12.46
C TYR A 240 -17.07 -3.32 -12.13
N HIS A 241 -17.46 -2.28 -11.41
CA HIS A 241 -18.87 -1.96 -11.18
C HIS A 241 -19.03 -0.42 -11.11
N PRO A 242 -20.04 0.19 -11.78
CA PRO A 242 -20.17 1.65 -11.85
C PRO A 242 -20.33 2.37 -10.50
N HIS A 243 -20.89 1.67 -9.50
CA HIS A 243 -21.26 2.25 -8.21
C HIS A 243 -20.56 1.61 -7.01
N GLU A 244 -19.70 0.61 -7.23
CA GLU A 244 -19.02 -0.11 -6.16
C GLU A 244 -17.50 0.00 -6.29
N LYS A 245 -16.83 -0.21 -5.14
CA LYS A 245 -15.37 -0.27 -5.10
C LYS A 245 -14.87 -1.53 -5.80
N SER A 246 -13.73 -1.41 -6.48
CA SER A 246 -13.12 -2.56 -7.13
C SER A 246 -12.77 -3.64 -6.11
N PHE A 247 -13.29 -4.83 -6.31
CA PHE A 247 -12.98 -6.04 -5.55
C PHE A 247 -11.94 -6.87 -6.30
N LEU A 248 -11.00 -7.48 -5.60
CA LEU A 248 -9.96 -8.29 -6.23
C LEU A 248 -10.53 -9.62 -6.74
N ILE A 249 -10.51 -9.82 -8.06
CA ILE A 249 -10.72 -11.14 -8.66
C ILE A 249 -9.37 -11.82 -8.74
N SER A 250 -9.16 -12.83 -7.89
CA SER A 250 -7.90 -13.54 -7.72
C SER A 250 -7.31 -14.04 -9.03
N GLU A 251 -5.99 -14.07 -9.11
CA GLU A 251 -5.25 -14.68 -10.22
C GLU A 251 -5.59 -16.16 -10.42
N ALA A 252 -5.99 -16.87 -9.36
CA ALA A 252 -6.40 -18.25 -9.42
C ALA A 252 -7.55 -18.48 -10.42
N VAL A 253 -8.47 -17.53 -10.60
CA VAL A 253 -9.54 -17.63 -11.60
C VAL A 253 -8.97 -17.80 -13.01
N ARG A 254 -7.90 -17.07 -13.35
CA ARG A 254 -7.18 -17.25 -14.63
C ARG A 254 -6.39 -18.57 -14.65
N GLY A 255 -5.81 -18.95 -13.51
CA GLY A 255 -5.11 -20.22 -13.33
C GLY A 255 -6.01 -21.43 -13.60
N GLU A 256 -7.27 -21.37 -13.19
CA GLU A 256 -8.28 -22.41 -13.39
C GLU A 256 -9.02 -22.27 -14.74
N GLY A 257 -8.44 -21.54 -15.69
CA GLY A 257 -8.89 -21.49 -17.07
C GLY A 257 -9.79 -20.31 -17.42
N GLY A 258 -9.93 -19.31 -16.57
CA GLY A 258 -10.66 -18.07 -16.87
C GLY A 258 -10.10 -17.37 -18.11
N ARG A 259 -10.98 -16.93 -19.01
CA ARG A 259 -10.65 -16.36 -20.34
C ARG A 259 -10.98 -14.87 -20.37
N LEU A 260 -10.08 -14.06 -20.88
CA LEU A 260 -10.28 -12.62 -21.07
C LEU A 260 -10.88 -12.34 -22.44
N LEU A 261 -12.08 -11.74 -22.42
CA LEU A 261 -12.90 -11.46 -23.59
C LEU A 261 -13.16 -9.96 -23.73
N LEU A 262 -13.27 -9.48 -24.93
CA LEU A 262 -13.89 -8.18 -25.20
C LEU A 262 -15.37 -8.25 -24.86
N PRO A 263 -16.01 -7.15 -24.41
CA PRO A 263 -17.47 -7.11 -24.26
C PRO A 263 -18.18 -7.38 -25.61
N PRO A 264 -19.43 -7.86 -25.58
CA PRO A 264 -20.21 -8.10 -26.81
C PRO A 264 -20.27 -6.88 -27.75
N SER A 265 -20.31 -5.68 -27.21
CA SER A 265 -20.28 -4.40 -27.97
C SER A 265 -18.99 -4.22 -28.80
N ALA A 266 -17.91 -4.90 -28.43
CA ALA A 266 -16.62 -4.88 -29.12
C ALA A 266 -16.27 -6.24 -29.78
N GLY A 267 -17.28 -7.11 -29.97
CA GLY A 267 -17.14 -8.37 -30.71
C GLY A 267 -17.01 -9.63 -29.85
N GLY A 268 -16.96 -9.55 -28.53
CA GLY A 268 -16.99 -10.71 -27.62
C GLY A 268 -15.80 -11.69 -27.75
N THR A 269 -14.71 -11.29 -28.38
CA THR A 269 -13.61 -12.21 -28.72
C THR A 269 -12.55 -12.30 -27.63
N ARG A 270 -11.94 -13.46 -27.47
CA ARG A 270 -10.77 -13.67 -26.60
C ARG A 270 -9.55 -12.99 -27.21
N PHE A 271 -8.85 -12.14 -26.46
CA PHE A 271 -7.78 -11.31 -26.97
C PHE A 271 -6.38 -11.71 -26.48
N MET A 272 -6.22 -12.30 -25.31
CA MET A 272 -4.90 -12.61 -24.74
C MET A 272 -3.94 -13.39 -25.63
N PRO A 273 -4.38 -14.42 -26.43
CA PRO A 273 -3.48 -15.14 -27.32
C PRO A 273 -2.81 -14.27 -28.41
N GLN A 274 -3.33 -13.08 -28.68
CA GLN A 274 -2.74 -12.13 -29.62
C GLN A 274 -1.62 -11.28 -28.99
N HIS A 275 -1.60 -11.19 -27.64
CA HIS A 275 -0.65 -10.41 -26.87
C HIS A 275 0.52 -11.23 -26.31
N ASP A 276 0.28 -12.47 -25.87
CA ASP A 276 1.31 -13.36 -25.30
C ASP A 276 0.97 -14.84 -25.56
N ALA A 277 1.97 -15.65 -25.88
CA ALA A 277 1.78 -17.08 -26.13
C ALA A 277 1.27 -17.86 -24.91
N ARG A 278 1.52 -17.38 -23.69
CA ARG A 278 1.01 -17.94 -22.44
C ARG A 278 -0.44 -17.53 -22.16
N ALA A 279 -0.99 -16.63 -22.97
CA ALA A 279 -2.34 -16.08 -22.85
C ALA A 279 -2.63 -15.53 -21.44
N GLU A 280 -3.71 -15.96 -20.79
CA GLU A 280 -4.12 -15.49 -19.45
C GLU A 280 -3.16 -15.91 -18.32
N LEU A 281 -2.26 -16.86 -18.60
CA LEU A 281 -1.20 -17.30 -17.66
C LEU A 281 0.09 -16.49 -17.79
N ALA A 282 0.12 -15.47 -18.65
CA ALA A 282 1.22 -14.51 -18.70
C ALA A 282 1.36 -13.74 -17.36
N PRO A 283 2.54 -13.19 -17.03
CA PRO A 283 2.74 -12.38 -15.84
C PRO A 283 1.73 -11.22 -15.74
N ARG A 284 1.45 -10.79 -14.51
CA ARG A 284 0.42 -9.77 -14.20
C ARG A 284 0.57 -8.49 -15.01
N ASP A 285 1.80 -8.02 -15.17
CA ASP A 285 2.11 -6.80 -15.92
C ASP A 285 1.80 -6.96 -17.42
N VAL A 286 2.07 -8.11 -18.01
CA VAL A 286 1.73 -8.42 -19.40
C VAL A 286 0.23 -8.43 -19.61
N VAL A 287 -0.50 -9.12 -18.74
CA VAL A 287 -1.97 -9.19 -18.80
C VAL A 287 -2.60 -7.80 -18.58
N ALA A 288 -2.11 -7.04 -17.59
CA ALA A 288 -2.61 -5.70 -17.32
C ALA A 288 -2.40 -4.73 -18.50
N ARG A 289 -1.21 -4.79 -19.15
CA ARG A 289 -0.93 -4.01 -20.38
C ARG A 289 -1.83 -4.41 -21.54
N ALA A 290 -2.09 -5.70 -21.71
CA ALA A 290 -2.98 -6.19 -22.76
C ALA A 290 -4.42 -5.68 -22.57
N ILE A 291 -4.95 -5.76 -21.33
CA ILE A 291 -6.27 -5.24 -20.98
C ILE A 291 -6.35 -3.73 -21.22
N ASP A 292 -5.37 -2.96 -20.71
CA ASP A 292 -5.31 -1.50 -20.89
C ASP A 292 -5.27 -1.11 -22.37
N PHE A 293 -4.50 -1.86 -23.17
CA PHE A 293 -4.42 -1.65 -24.61
C PHE A 293 -5.78 -1.87 -25.30
N GLU A 294 -6.46 -3.00 -25.03
CA GLU A 294 -7.75 -3.31 -25.65
C GLU A 294 -8.84 -2.35 -25.19
N MET A 295 -8.85 -1.97 -23.90
CA MET A 295 -9.78 -0.96 -23.39
C MET A 295 -9.63 0.38 -24.13
N LYS A 296 -8.40 0.89 -24.25
CA LYS A 296 -8.11 2.16 -24.90
C LYS A 296 -8.37 2.13 -26.42
N LYS A 297 -8.04 1.01 -27.07
CA LYS A 297 -8.27 0.81 -28.49
C LYS A 297 -9.75 0.83 -28.87
N HIS A 298 -10.60 0.25 -28.04
CA HIS A 298 -12.03 0.10 -28.29
C HIS A 298 -12.90 1.12 -27.52
N GLY A 299 -12.30 1.99 -26.68
CA GLY A 299 -13.04 2.97 -25.87
C GLY A 299 -13.93 2.31 -24.81
N LEU A 300 -13.42 1.25 -24.14
CA LEU A 300 -14.18 0.46 -23.17
C LEU A 300 -13.87 0.87 -21.73
N ASP A 301 -14.86 0.74 -20.85
CA ASP A 301 -14.69 0.93 -19.42
C ASP A 301 -14.15 -0.34 -18.71
N CYS A 302 -14.40 -1.53 -19.29
CA CYS A 302 -13.94 -2.81 -18.74
C CYS A 302 -13.79 -3.87 -19.86
N VAL A 303 -13.16 -4.99 -19.52
CA VAL A 303 -13.18 -6.25 -20.28
C VAL A 303 -13.90 -7.32 -19.47
N HIS A 304 -14.10 -8.49 -20.02
CA HIS A 304 -14.82 -9.59 -19.40
C HIS A 304 -13.86 -10.74 -19.07
N LEU A 305 -13.94 -11.27 -17.83
CA LEU A 305 -13.26 -12.50 -17.43
C LEU A 305 -14.30 -13.62 -17.30
N ASP A 306 -14.25 -14.58 -18.22
CA ASP A 306 -15.19 -15.68 -18.29
C ASP A 306 -14.61 -16.97 -17.72
N ILE A 307 -15.28 -17.52 -16.70
CA ILE A 307 -15.01 -18.82 -16.10
C ILE A 307 -16.28 -19.70 -16.07
N SER A 308 -17.36 -19.27 -16.70
CA SER A 308 -18.67 -19.94 -16.68
C SER A 308 -18.67 -21.34 -17.34
N HIS A 309 -17.59 -21.70 -18.02
CA HIS A 309 -17.39 -23.06 -18.55
C HIS A 309 -17.03 -24.10 -17.49
N GLN A 310 -16.66 -23.69 -16.28
CA GLN A 310 -16.46 -24.57 -15.13
C GLN A 310 -17.81 -24.93 -14.47
N SER A 311 -17.89 -26.11 -13.83
CA SER A 311 -19.12 -26.51 -13.17
C SER A 311 -19.46 -25.59 -11.99
N PRO A 312 -20.76 -25.36 -11.69
CA PRO A 312 -21.14 -24.59 -10.51
C PRO A 312 -20.55 -25.15 -9.20
N ALA A 313 -20.47 -26.48 -9.07
CA ALA A 313 -19.91 -27.16 -7.90
C ALA A 313 -18.40 -26.76 -7.72
N PHE A 314 -17.65 -26.79 -8.82
CA PHE A 314 -16.26 -26.35 -8.82
C PHE A 314 -16.11 -24.89 -8.38
N LEU A 315 -16.93 -23.98 -8.92
CA LEU A 315 -16.87 -22.56 -8.60
C LEU A 315 -17.24 -22.30 -7.13
N HIS A 316 -18.22 -23.02 -6.59
CA HIS A 316 -18.57 -22.93 -5.16
C HIS A 316 -17.46 -23.42 -4.24
N GLU A 317 -16.73 -24.46 -4.63
CA GLU A 317 -15.64 -25.04 -3.84
C GLU A 317 -14.39 -24.17 -3.87
N HIS A 318 -13.99 -23.67 -5.07
CA HIS A 318 -12.70 -22.99 -5.27
C HIS A 318 -12.77 -21.48 -5.09
N PHE A 319 -13.92 -20.84 -5.36
CA PHE A 319 -14.08 -19.39 -5.36
C PHE A 319 -15.30 -18.89 -4.58
N PRO A 320 -15.58 -19.40 -3.36
CA PRO A 320 -16.81 -19.08 -2.62
C PRO A 320 -16.95 -17.58 -2.35
N ASN A 321 -15.86 -16.87 -2.00
CA ASN A 321 -15.89 -15.44 -1.70
C ASN A 321 -16.11 -14.59 -2.95
N ILE A 322 -15.48 -14.94 -4.08
CA ILE A 322 -15.66 -14.24 -5.36
C ILE A 322 -17.10 -14.43 -5.83
N LEU A 323 -17.62 -15.68 -5.76
CA LEU A 323 -18.99 -15.99 -6.14
C LEU A 323 -20.01 -15.21 -5.31
N ALA A 324 -19.84 -15.20 -3.98
CA ALA A 324 -20.73 -14.48 -3.08
C ALA A 324 -20.69 -12.96 -3.33
N HIS A 325 -19.49 -12.40 -3.54
CA HIS A 325 -19.35 -10.97 -3.80
C HIS A 325 -19.96 -10.58 -5.15
N CYS A 326 -19.68 -11.31 -6.23
CA CYS A 326 -20.30 -11.08 -7.54
C CYS A 326 -21.83 -11.21 -7.48
N ALA A 327 -22.34 -12.24 -6.81
CA ALA A 327 -23.78 -12.43 -6.64
C ALA A 327 -24.46 -11.27 -5.89
N SER A 328 -23.78 -10.67 -4.89
CA SER A 328 -24.30 -9.48 -4.19
C SER A 328 -24.49 -8.26 -5.10
N LEU A 329 -23.81 -8.24 -6.24
CA LEU A 329 -23.88 -7.20 -7.27
C LEU A 329 -24.74 -7.63 -8.48
N GLY A 330 -25.41 -8.77 -8.38
CA GLY A 330 -26.29 -9.30 -9.44
C GLY A 330 -25.55 -10.02 -10.57
N ILE A 331 -24.26 -10.37 -10.38
CA ILE A 331 -23.42 -11.07 -11.36
C ILE A 331 -23.36 -12.55 -10.99
N ASP A 332 -23.92 -13.43 -11.84
CA ASP A 332 -23.86 -14.88 -11.68
C ASP A 332 -22.70 -15.47 -12.48
N ILE A 333 -21.53 -15.62 -11.85
CA ILE A 333 -20.31 -16.11 -12.49
C ILE A 333 -20.41 -17.55 -13.01
N THR A 334 -21.45 -18.28 -12.64
CA THR A 334 -21.73 -19.63 -13.19
C THR A 334 -22.39 -19.59 -14.58
N LYS A 335 -22.85 -18.41 -15.03
CA LYS A 335 -23.60 -18.23 -16.27
C LYS A 335 -23.07 -17.11 -17.16
N GLU A 336 -22.41 -16.13 -16.57
CA GLU A 336 -21.97 -14.93 -17.27
C GLU A 336 -20.55 -14.51 -16.86
N PRO A 337 -19.82 -13.79 -17.72
CA PRO A 337 -18.47 -13.33 -17.43
C PRO A 337 -18.49 -12.20 -16.41
N ILE A 338 -17.39 -12.08 -15.65
CA ILE A 338 -17.15 -11.04 -14.66
C ILE A 338 -16.60 -9.80 -15.37
N PRO A 339 -17.22 -8.62 -15.26
CA PRO A 339 -16.61 -7.36 -15.73
C PRO A 339 -15.36 -7.06 -14.92
N VAL A 340 -14.21 -6.86 -15.58
CA VAL A 340 -12.94 -6.61 -14.90
C VAL A 340 -12.17 -5.44 -15.55
N VAL A 341 -11.40 -4.75 -14.72
CA VAL A 341 -10.52 -3.64 -15.10
C VAL A 341 -9.19 -3.77 -14.35
N PRO A 342 -8.05 -3.37 -14.93
CA PRO A 342 -6.82 -3.29 -14.17
C PRO A 342 -6.98 -2.32 -13.00
N THR A 343 -6.43 -2.67 -11.84
CA THR A 343 -6.57 -1.86 -10.62
C THR A 343 -5.21 -1.57 -10.00
N ALA A 344 -4.97 -0.34 -9.55
CA ALA A 344 -3.79 -0.02 -8.75
C ALA A 344 -3.78 -0.89 -7.49
N HIS A 345 -2.67 -1.58 -7.24
CA HIS A 345 -2.61 -2.63 -6.24
C HIS A 345 -1.50 -2.43 -5.21
N PHE A 346 -0.30 -2.00 -5.63
CA PHE A 346 0.85 -1.80 -4.75
C PHE A 346 1.75 -0.67 -5.25
N THR A 347 2.18 0.22 -4.34
CA THR A 347 3.13 1.29 -4.60
C THR A 347 4.55 0.75 -4.38
N CYS A 348 5.33 0.53 -5.46
CA CYS A 348 6.70 0.00 -5.34
C CYS A 348 7.71 1.06 -4.89
N GLY A 349 7.41 2.34 -5.14
CA GLY A 349 8.18 3.48 -4.67
C GLY A 349 7.78 3.94 -3.28
N GLY A 350 8.40 5.00 -2.80
CA GLY A 350 8.13 5.59 -1.48
C GLY A 350 9.30 6.36 -0.93
N VAL A 351 9.33 6.53 0.38
CA VAL A 351 10.41 7.19 1.13
C VAL A 351 11.67 6.32 1.11
N LEU A 352 12.79 6.86 0.66
CA LEU A 352 14.06 6.12 0.64
C LEU A 352 14.53 5.79 2.05
N THR A 353 14.88 4.54 2.28
CA THR A 353 15.35 4.06 3.58
C THR A 353 16.54 3.12 3.45
N ASP A 354 17.30 3.01 4.53
CA ASP A 354 18.29 1.95 4.71
C ASP A 354 17.68 0.70 5.35
N HIS A 355 18.51 -0.32 5.62
CA HIS A 355 18.08 -1.60 6.22
C HIS A 355 17.52 -1.46 7.65
N ALA A 356 17.77 -0.35 8.34
CA ALA A 356 17.17 -0.04 9.63
C ALA A 356 15.90 0.82 9.52
N GLY A 357 15.37 1.01 8.30
CA GLY A 357 14.22 1.85 8.04
C GLY A 357 14.48 3.35 8.22
N ARG A 358 15.74 3.79 8.39
CA ARG A 358 16.08 5.21 8.60
C ARG A 358 15.91 5.98 7.29
N THR A 359 15.30 7.15 7.40
CA THR A 359 15.21 8.12 6.29
C THR A 359 16.36 9.11 6.31
N ASP A 360 16.38 10.07 5.37
CA ASP A 360 17.34 11.19 5.37
C ASP A 360 17.21 12.11 6.60
N LEU A 361 16.07 12.08 7.29
CA LEU A 361 15.79 12.91 8.44
C LEU A 361 16.02 12.15 9.74
N PRO A 362 17.06 12.44 10.54
CA PRO A 362 17.29 11.80 11.82
C PRO A 362 16.03 11.79 12.72
N GLY A 363 15.75 10.67 13.36
CA GLY A 363 14.56 10.47 14.16
C GLY A 363 13.31 10.14 13.38
N LEU A 364 13.37 10.11 12.04
CA LEU A 364 12.29 9.64 11.17
C LEU A 364 12.66 8.32 10.49
N TYR A 365 11.73 7.38 10.51
CA TYR A 365 11.84 6.05 9.91
C TYR A 365 10.63 5.79 9.01
N ALA A 366 10.78 4.88 8.05
CA ALA A 366 9.67 4.39 7.24
C ALA A 366 9.79 2.88 7.05
N VAL A 367 8.67 2.15 7.21
CA VAL A 367 8.61 0.69 7.11
C VAL A 367 7.34 0.23 6.40
N GLY A 368 7.43 -0.85 5.64
CA GLY A 368 6.36 -1.36 4.78
C GLY A 368 6.14 -0.50 3.54
N GLU A 369 4.97 -0.56 2.93
CA GLU A 369 4.68 0.01 1.60
C GLU A 369 4.88 1.53 1.46
N VAL A 370 5.01 2.28 2.57
CA VAL A 370 5.37 3.70 2.53
C VAL A 370 6.84 3.91 2.18
N ALA A 371 7.68 2.90 2.32
CA ALA A 371 9.12 2.93 2.13
C ALA A 371 9.53 2.42 0.75
N CYS A 372 10.53 3.05 0.17
CA CYS A 372 11.29 2.52 -0.97
C CYS A 372 12.60 1.93 -0.45
N THR A 373 12.55 0.65 -0.13
CA THR A 373 13.68 -0.11 0.45
C THR A 373 14.67 -0.60 -0.60
N GLY A 374 14.24 -0.64 -1.87
CA GLY A 374 14.96 -1.27 -2.95
C GLY A 374 14.57 -2.74 -3.21
N LEU A 375 13.69 -3.33 -2.39
CA LEU A 375 13.26 -4.74 -2.55
C LEU A 375 12.49 -4.97 -3.84
N HIS A 376 11.59 -4.06 -4.21
CA HIS A 376 10.58 -4.32 -5.24
C HIS A 376 10.97 -3.87 -6.65
N GLY A 377 12.00 -3.05 -6.80
CA GLY A 377 12.39 -2.52 -8.11
C GLY A 377 11.21 -1.86 -8.84
N ALA A 378 11.00 -2.22 -10.10
CA ALA A 378 9.89 -1.70 -10.91
C ALA A 378 8.55 -2.42 -10.67
N ASN A 379 8.57 -3.63 -10.09
CA ASN A 379 7.37 -4.46 -9.92
C ASN A 379 7.58 -5.47 -8.80
N ARG A 380 6.66 -5.54 -7.86
CA ARG A 380 6.73 -6.38 -6.67
C ARG A 380 6.45 -7.85 -7.01
N LEU A 381 7.32 -8.76 -6.54
CA LEU A 381 7.00 -10.17 -6.51
C LEU A 381 5.87 -10.44 -5.49
N ALA A 382 4.91 -11.27 -5.83
CA ALA A 382 3.80 -11.63 -4.95
C ALA A 382 4.29 -12.12 -3.58
N SER A 383 3.55 -11.87 -2.52
CA SER A 383 3.85 -12.29 -1.12
C SER A 383 5.16 -11.76 -0.50
N ASN A 384 5.93 -10.93 -1.21
CA ASN A 384 7.09 -10.21 -0.64
C ASN A 384 6.68 -8.98 0.18
N SER A 385 5.50 -8.39 -0.04
CA SER A 385 5.10 -7.16 0.67
C SER A 385 4.85 -7.36 2.16
N LEU A 386 4.17 -8.47 2.53
CA LEU A 386 3.96 -8.79 3.95
C LEU A 386 5.28 -9.19 4.62
N LEU A 387 6.16 -9.89 3.89
CA LEU A 387 7.50 -10.21 4.37
C LEU A 387 8.32 -8.95 4.65
N GLU A 388 8.34 -7.99 3.71
CA GLU A 388 9.01 -6.69 3.89
C GLU A 388 8.54 -5.99 5.17
N CYS A 389 7.22 -5.93 5.39
CA CYS A 389 6.65 -5.35 6.60
C CYS A 389 7.24 -5.95 7.88
N MET A 390 7.37 -7.28 7.94
CA MET A 390 7.88 -7.98 9.12
C MET A 390 9.38 -7.76 9.33
N VAL A 391 10.17 -7.89 8.26
CA VAL A 391 11.62 -7.80 8.34
C VAL A 391 12.07 -6.38 8.69
N PHE A 392 11.53 -5.37 8.01
CA PHE A 392 11.90 -3.98 8.28
C PHE A 392 11.35 -3.47 9.61
N ALA A 393 10.15 -3.91 10.04
CA ALA A 393 9.63 -3.60 11.37
C ALA A 393 10.57 -4.05 12.48
N ARG A 394 11.04 -5.30 12.39
CA ARG A 394 12.00 -5.87 13.36
C ARG A 394 13.34 -5.14 13.30
N SER A 395 13.86 -4.87 12.12
CA SER A 395 15.14 -4.21 11.94
C SER A 395 15.13 -2.78 12.49
N ALA A 396 14.09 -1.99 12.16
CA ALA A 396 13.92 -0.64 12.68
C ALA A 396 13.78 -0.63 14.22
N ALA A 397 12.99 -1.54 14.76
CA ALA A 397 12.81 -1.67 16.21
C ALA A 397 14.14 -2.02 16.92
N HIS A 398 14.90 -2.96 16.36
CA HIS A 398 16.23 -3.32 16.90
C HIS A 398 17.19 -2.13 16.91
N TYR A 399 17.25 -1.37 15.83
CA TYR A 399 18.06 -0.16 15.76
C TYR A 399 17.64 0.89 16.79
N ILE A 400 16.33 1.18 16.90
CA ILE A 400 15.79 2.16 17.85
C ILE A 400 16.06 1.74 19.29
N ALA A 401 15.92 0.44 19.62
CA ALA A 401 16.17 -0.06 20.96
C ALA A 401 17.61 0.15 21.45
N GLN A 402 18.56 0.26 20.52
CA GLN A 402 19.97 0.52 20.80
C GLN A 402 20.34 2.00 20.71
N ALA A 403 19.43 2.85 20.20
CA ALA A 403 19.72 4.27 19.99
C ALA A 403 19.79 5.03 21.34
N PRO A 404 20.70 6.01 21.47
CA PRO A 404 20.73 6.87 22.64
C PRO A 404 19.39 7.61 22.83
N ARG A 405 18.92 7.74 24.06
CA ARG A 405 17.73 8.54 24.37
C ARG A 405 18.02 10.01 24.07
N ALA A 406 17.36 10.57 23.08
CA ALA A 406 17.44 11.97 22.74
C ALA A 406 16.40 12.78 23.52
N GLN A 407 16.79 13.94 24.04
CA GLN A 407 15.86 14.90 24.61
C GLN A 407 15.22 15.70 23.47
N ILE A 408 13.89 15.78 23.48
CA ILE A 408 13.12 16.57 22.54
C ILE A 408 12.62 17.82 23.25
N PRO A 409 12.80 19.03 22.69
CA PRO A 409 12.29 20.27 23.30
C PRO A 409 10.76 20.27 23.37
N ALA A 410 10.19 21.18 24.13
CA ALA A 410 8.76 21.43 24.09
C ALA A 410 8.36 21.85 22.66
N LEU A 411 7.29 21.27 22.14
CA LEU A 411 6.80 21.57 20.81
C LEU A 411 5.65 22.57 20.86
N PRO A 412 5.54 23.46 19.87
CA PRO A 412 4.42 24.39 19.78
C PRO A 412 3.11 23.61 19.56
N ARG A 413 2.02 24.20 19.99
CA ARG A 413 0.67 23.76 19.65
C ARG A 413 0.37 24.14 18.19
N TRP A 414 -0.58 23.45 17.61
CA TRP A 414 -1.15 23.87 16.33
C TRP A 414 -1.82 25.24 16.49
N ASP A 415 -1.59 26.14 15.55
CA ASP A 415 -2.19 27.46 15.52
C ASP A 415 -3.19 27.55 14.36
N ASP A 416 -4.45 27.53 14.69
CA ASP A 416 -5.59 27.66 13.77
C ASP A 416 -6.32 29.02 13.91
N SER A 417 -5.70 29.99 14.60
CA SER A 417 -6.31 31.31 14.88
C SER A 417 -6.59 32.16 13.63
N ARG A 418 -6.07 31.75 12.46
CA ARG A 418 -6.15 32.49 11.20
C ARG A 418 -7.07 31.86 10.17
N VAL A 419 -7.72 30.73 10.50
CA VAL A 419 -8.57 29.98 9.58
C VAL A 419 -10.02 30.07 10.04
N GLN A 420 -10.94 29.82 9.13
CA GLN A 420 -12.39 29.83 9.35
C GLN A 420 -13.02 28.54 8.86
N ASP A 421 -14.29 28.32 9.14
CA ASP A 421 -15.04 27.19 8.60
C ASP A 421 -15.23 27.35 7.10
N ALA A 422 -15.14 26.24 6.35
CA ALA A 422 -15.36 26.26 4.91
C ALA A 422 -16.84 26.38 4.60
N ASP A 423 -17.18 27.31 3.71
CA ASP A 423 -18.55 27.51 3.22
C ASP A 423 -18.98 26.39 2.26
N GLU A 424 -18.02 25.76 1.54
CA GLU A 424 -18.26 24.76 0.52
C GLU A 424 -17.31 23.56 0.68
N SER A 425 -17.86 22.36 0.86
CA SER A 425 -17.10 21.10 0.81
C SER A 425 -17.09 20.45 -0.58
N VAL A 426 -17.89 20.97 -1.51
CA VAL A 426 -18.00 20.43 -2.88
C VAL A 426 -16.69 20.50 -3.64
N VAL A 427 -15.84 21.51 -3.38
CA VAL A 427 -14.52 21.66 -4.00
C VAL A 427 -13.63 20.46 -3.70
N ILE A 428 -13.62 19.97 -2.45
CA ILE A 428 -12.79 18.84 -2.04
C ILE A 428 -13.22 17.56 -2.77
N SER A 429 -14.52 17.27 -2.81
CA SER A 429 -15.04 16.06 -3.47
C SER A 429 -14.86 16.11 -4.99
N HIS A 430 -15.04 17.27 -5.61
CA HIS A 430 -14.80 17.46 -7.05
C HIS A 430 -13.34 17.23 -7.42
N ASN A 431 -12.41 17.88 -6.71
CA ASN A 431 -10.97 17.76 -6.96
C ASN A 431 -10.45 16.34 -6.71
N TRP A 432 -11.03 15.64 -5.74
CA TRP A 432 -10.76 14.23 -5.49
C TRP A 432 -11.12 13.34 -6.70
N ASP A 433 -12.30 13.52 -7.25
CA ASP A 433 -12.75 12.73 -8.40
C ASP A 433 -12.00 13.12 -9.68
N GLU A 434 -11.75 14.40 -9.91
CA GLU A 434 -10.94 14.87 -11.05
C GLU A 434 -9.53 14.28 -11.02
N LEU A 435 -8.83 14.38 -9.87
CA LEU A 435 -7.50 13.85 -9.71
C LEU A 435 -7.42 12.36 -10.09
N ARG A 436 -8.28 11.56 -9.50
CA ARG A 436 -8.26 10.10 -9.69
C ARG A 436 -8.56 9.70 -11.13
N ARG A 437 -9.47 10.44 -11.79
CA ARG A 437 -9.85 10.21 -13.18
C ARG A 437 -8.70 10.51 -14.14
N PHE A 438 -8.09 11.69 -14.05
CA PHE A 438 -7.00 12.00 -14.98
C PHE A 438 -5.72 11.21 -14.67
N MET A 439 -5.45 10.84 -13.42
CA MET A 439 -4.35 9.94 -13.10
C MET A 439 -4.57 8.57 -13.74
N TRP A 440 -5.79 8.05 -13.73
CA TRP A 440 -6.14 6.82 -14.44
C TRP A 440 -5.95 6.95 -15.96
N ASP A 441 -6.46 8.02 -16.56
CA ASP A 441 -6.45 8.19 -18.01
C ASP A 441 -5.07 8.53 -18.59
N TYR A 442 -4.28 9.33 -17.87
CA TYR A 442 -3.01 9.86 -18.39
C TYR A 442 -1.76 9.27 -17.75
N VAL A 443 -1.84 8.79 -16.52
CA VAL A 443 -0.69 8.32 -15.71
C VAL A 443 -0.87 6.86 -15.28
N GLY A 444 -1.75 6.12 -15.95
CA GLY A 444 -2.02 4.70 -15.70
C GLY A 444 -0.87 3.79 -16.14
N ILE A 445 -1.21 2.65 -16.76
CA ILE A 445 -0.24 1.59 -17.11
C ILE A 445 0.67 2.03 -18.25
N VAL A 446 0.10 2.51 -19.38
CA VAL A 446 0.87 2.97 -20.53
C VAL A 446 0.87 4.49 -20.57
N ARG A 447 2.05 5.09 -20.50
CA ARG A 447 2.27 6.53 -20.39
C ARG A 447 2.98 7.06 -21.63
N THR A 448 2.67 8.31 -22.01
CA THR A 448 3.38 9.04 -23.06
C THR A 448 3.77 10.42 -22.53
N ASN A 449 4.80 11.06 -23.11
CA ASN A 449 5.22 12.40 -22.69
C ASN A 449 4.06 13.40 -22.73
N LYS A 450 3.24 13.39 -23.78
CA LYS A 450 2.08 14.30 -23.88
C LYS A 450 1.03 14.06 -22.80
N ARG A 451 0.81 12.81 -22.38
CA ARG A 451 -0.12 12.49 -21.29
C ARG A 451 0.44 12.97 -19.95
N LEU A 452 1.74 12.73 -19.70
CA LEU A 452 2.42 13.19 -18.49
C LEU A 452 2.43 14.73 -18.38
N GLU A 453 2.67 15.45 -19.48
CA GLU A 453 2.58 16.91 -19.52
C GLU A 453 1.18 17.41 -19.18
N ARG A 454 0.12 16.80 -19.74
CA ARG A 454 -1.27 17.15 -19.41
C ARG A 454 -1.59 16.92 -17.95
N ALA A 455 -1.14 15.79 -17.38
CA ALA A 455 -1.32 15.50 -15.97
C ALA A 455 -0.58 16.52 -15.09
N ALA A 456 0.68 16.87 -15.42
CA ALA A 456 1.46 17.86 -14.69
C ALA A 456 0.76 19.23 -14.62
N HIS A 457 0.18 19.69 -15.73
CA HIS A 457 -0.57 20.96 -15.75
C HIS A 457 -1.81 20.92 -14.85
N ARG A 458 -2.58 19.82 -14.85
CA ARG A 458 -3.75 19.66 -13.98
C ARG A 458 -3.37 19.57 -12.51
N ILE A 459 -2.29 18.84 -12.20
CA ILE A 459 -1.77 18.74 -10.84
C ILE A 459 -1.35 20.12 -10.32
N ALA A 460 -0.72 20.96 -11.15
CA ALA A 460 -0.33 22.29 -10.74
C ALA A 460 -1.56 23.16 -10.36
N LEU A 461 -2.62 23.14 -11.17
CA LEU A 461 -3.87 23.85 -10.86
C LEU A 461 -4.49 23.35 -9.54
N LEU A 462 -4.64 22.04 -9.37
CA LEU A 462 -5.19 21.47 -8.14
C LEU A 462 -4.30 21.77 -6.91
N THR A 463 -2.99 21.83 -7.09
CA THR A 463 -2.05 22.19 -6.02
C THR A 463 -2.29 23.59 -5.52
N ASP A 464 -2.46 24.54 -6.43
CA ASP A 464 -2.70 25.96 -6.11
C ASP A 464 -4.06 26.14 -5.38
N GLU A 465 -5.12 25.53 -5.89
CA GLU A 465 -6.46 25.56 -5.27
C GLU A 465 -6.44 24.94 -3.85
N ILE A 466 -5.79 23.79 -3.69
CA ILE A 466 -5.71 23.13 -2.38
C ILE A 466 -4.85 23.93 -1.40
N HIS A 467 -3.75 24.56 -1.86
CA HIS A 467 -2.94 25.42 -1.02
C HIS A 467 -3.73 26.66 -0.54
N GLU A 468 -4.50 27.26 -1.41
CA GLU A 468 -5.38 28.39 -1.06
C GLU A 468 -6.42 27.94 -0.03
N PHE A 469 -7.09 26.82 -0.28
CA PHE A 469 -8.10 26.27 0.63
C PHE A 469 -7.49 25.91 2.00
N TYR A 470 -6.34 25.26 2.02
CA TYR A 470 -5.62 24.89 3.24
C TYR A 470 -5.16 26.09 4.07
N ALA A 471 -4.85 27.22 3.40
CA ALA A 471 -4.41 28.44 4.08
C ALA A 471 -5.53 29.21 4.77
N HIS A 472 -6.78 29.06 4.30
CA HIS A 472 -7.91 29.87 4.76
C HIS A 472 -8.93 29.13 5.62
N PHE A 473 -9.00 27.79 5.53
CA PHE A 473 -10.05 27.01 6.17
C PHE A 473 -9.51 26.01 7.19
N HIS A 474 -10.37 25.65 8.17
CA HIS A 474 -10.06 24.58 9.11
C HIS A 474 -9.77 23.28 8.38
N ILE A 475 -8.75 22.58 8.88
CA ILE A 475 -8.34 21.31 8.26
C ILE A 475 -9.36 20.22 8.60
N THR A 476 -9.76 19.48 7.58
CA THR A 476 -10.57 18.27 7.69
C THR A 476 -9.77 17.07 7.24
N ARG A 477 -10.21 15.87 7.59
CA ARG A 477 -9.58 14.64 7.11
C ARG A 477 -9.55 14.60 5.57
N ASP A 478 -10.66 14.93 4.93
CA ASP A 478 -10.79 14.83 3.48
C ASP A 478 -9.89 15.83 2.76
N LEU A 479 -9.72 17.04 3.31
CA LEU A 479 -8.75 18.04 2.82
C LEU A 479 -7.30 17.53 2.98
N LEU A 480 -6.96 16.93 4.13
CA LEU A 480 -5.62 16.37 4.36
C LEU A 480 -5.30 15.23 3.38
N GLU A 481 -6.25 14.31 3.18
CA GLU A 481 -6.12 13.20 2.24
C GLU A 481 -5.99 13.70 0.80
N LEU A 482 -6.78 14.67 0.38
CA LEU A 482 -6.69 15.29 -0.96
C LEU A 482 -5.34 15.98 -1.15
N ARG A 483 -4.88 16.81 -0.19
CA ARG A 483 -3.56 17.46 -0.24
C ARG A 483 -2.44 16.43 -0.41
N ASN A 484 -2.50 15.32 0.32
CA ASN A 484 -1.50 14.27 0.23
C ASN A 484 -1.56 13.54 -1.11
N LEU A 485 -2.76 13.23 -1.62
CA LEU A 485 -2.94 12.61 -2.94
C LEU A 485 -2.41 13.45 -4.08
N VAL A 486 -2.67 14.76 -4.09
CA VAL A 486 -2.15 15.67 -5.12
C VAL A 486 -0.63 15.72 -5.05
N GLN A 487 -0.04 15.77 -3.85
CA GLN A 487 1.42 15.72 -3.68
C GLN A 487 2.01 14.41 -4.22
N VAL A 488 1.38 13.27 -3.93
CA VAL A 488 1.84 11.96 -4.43
C VAL A 488 1.67 11.85 -5.95
N ALA A 489 0.57 12.38 -6.51
CA ALA A 489 0.37 12.44 -7.96
C ALA A 489 1.48 13.25 -8.65
N ASP A 490 1.86 14.38 -8.09
CA ASP A 490 2.99 15.20 -8.56
C ASP A 490 4.32 14.41 -8.54
N LEU A 491 4.58 13.69 -7.46
CA LEU A 491 5.77 12.84 -7.33
C LEU A 491 5.77 11.69 -8.35
N ILE A 492 4.63 11.05 -8.60
CA ILE A 492 4.50 9.99 -9.62
C ILE A 492 4.79 10.55 -11.00
N VAL A 493 4.19 11.69 -11.37
CA VAL A 493 4.37 12.30 -12.70
C VAL A 493 5.81 12.77 -12.88
N LYS A 494 6.40 13.46 -11.91
CA LYS A 494 7.79 13.91 -11.96
C LYS A 494 8.77 12.75 -12.06
N SER A 495 8.57 11.67 -11.29
CA SER A 495 9.40 10.48 -11.38
C SER A 495 9.31 9.85 -12.77
N ALA A 496 8.08 9.73 -13.33
CA ALA A 496 7.88 9.20 -14.67
C ALA A 496 8.52 10.08 -15.77
N GLN A 497 8.48 11.42 -15.63
CA GLN A 497 9.13 12.33 -16.58
C GLN A 497 10.66 12.30 -16.53
N LEU A 498 11.23 12.01 -15.35
CA LEU A 498 12.68 11.92 -15.17
C LEU A 498 13.26 10.60 -15.67
N ARG A 499 12.47 9.52 -15.70
CA ARG A 499 12.92 8.23 -16.19
C ARG A 499 13.08 8.25 -17.70
N ARG A 500 14.22 7.71 -18.16
CA ARG A 500 14.57 7.67 -19.59
C ARG A 500 14.48 6.28 -20.21
N GLU A 501 14.46 5.24 -19.38
CA GLU A 501 14.25 3.86 -19.77
C GLU A 501 12.76 3.59 -20.00
N SER A 502 12.44 2.73 -20.93
CA SER A 502 11.07 2.28 -21.23
C SER A 502 10.91 0.79 -20.97
#